data_c2c097f9de781622b7c76cb07ff06a53
#
_entry.id   c2c097f9de781622b7c76cb07ff06a53
#
_cell.length_a   1.000
_cell.length_b   1.000
_cell.length_c   1.000
_cell.angle_alpha   90.00
_cell.angle_beta   90.00
_cell.angle_gamma   90.00
#
_symmetry.space_group_name_H-M   'P 1'
#
loop_
_entity.id
_entity.type
_entity.pdbx_description
1 polymer ?
#
loop_
_entity_poly.entity_id
_entity_poly.type
_entity_poly.pdbx_seq_one_letter_code
_entity_poly.pdbx_strand_id
1 'polypeptide(L)'
;MSVKKKSKILTLFKRMLVFMLSVVLIWICFHHIMKLVERDQYPAIGKYIQVENGRMHVYTKGNGPNTIVLLSGLGTASPVLDFEPLMNEMSTHNKVVVVEPFGYGWSDMTDEKRTVEHIVGELRSALQQLNIPGPYVLMPHSVSGMYSMYYAREYPEEVKAVVGIDATWPAALDYFNETPPSMPGYMRYVAPAGLARLAISLDARNYLPLASEGTYSDKNLAMTKAITAWNAYNENVVQETNELGDNVKKTAHISFPSDMPVLFFSREDDRVREDGKSLFTFLQTQLTDHPASTIIPLQGHHYLHWTQSKEMNEAVLKFMNDIEDRE
;
A
#
# COMPACT_ATOMS: atom_id res chain seq x y z
N MET A 1 -27.84 -48.42 20.60
CA MET A 1 -26.35 -48.36 20.74
C MET A 1 -26.00 -48.36 22.22
N SER A 2 -25.14 -49.30 22.68
CA SER A 2 -24.78 -49.46 24.11
C SER A 2 -24.04 -48.24 24.65
N VAL A 3 -24.31 -47.82 25.88
CA VAL A 3 -23.68 -46.69 26.59
C VAL A 3 -22.15 -46.76 26.57
N LYS A 4 -21.54 -47.95 26.64
CA LYS A 4 -20.10 -48.20 26.52
C LYS A 4 -19.53 -47.80 25.16
N LYS A 5 -20.30 -47.92 24.04
CA LYS A 5 -19.85 -47.54 22.69
C LYS A 5 -19.86 -46.03 22.50
N LYS A 6 -20.85 -45.33 23.08
CA LYS A 6 -20.91 -43.86 23.10
C LYS A 6 -19.74 -43.25 23.89
N SER A 7 -19.35 -43.84 25.04
CA SER A 7 -18.21 -43.39 25.85
C SER A 7 -16.87 -43.52 25.12
N LYS A 8 -16.63 -44.60 24.37
CA LYS A 8 -15.39 -44.79 23.58
C LYS A 8 -15.30 -43.80 22.42
N ILE A 9 -16.41 -43.51 21.73
CA ILE A 9 -16.47 -42.55 20.64
C ILE A 9 -16.17 -41.13 21.17
N LEU A 10 -16.76 -40.74 22.30
CA LEU A 10 -16.50 -39.45 22.94
C LEU A 10 -15.03 -39.28 23.36
N THR A 11 -14.43 -40.36 23.90
CA THR A 11 -13.02 -40.39 24.30
C THR A 11 -12.10 -40.23 23.06
N LEU A 12 -12.42 -40.94 21.95
CA LEU A 12 -11.67 -40.79 20.70
C LEU A 12 -11.79 -39.36 20.14
N PHE A 13 -13.00 -38.82 20.12
CA PHE A 13 -13.23 -37.45 19.69
C PHE A 13 -12.43 -36.43 20.53
N LYS A 14 -12.41 -36.55 21.85
CA LYS A 14 -11.60 -35.70 22.73
C LYS A 14 -10.10 -35.81 22.42
N ARG A 15 -9.60 -37.04 22.20
CA ARG A 15 -8.18 -37.26 21.83
C ARG A 15 -7.85 -36.63 20.47
N MET A 16 -8.72 -36.76 19.48
CA MET A 16 -8.55 -36.10 18.18
C MET A 16 -8.57 -34.58 18.30
N LEU A 17 -9.48 -34.01 19.09
CA LEU A 17 -9.54 -32.57 19.33
C LEU A 17 -8.26 -32.06 20.00
N VAL A 18 -7.79 -32.73 21.05
CA VAL A 18 -6.54 -32.41 21.74
C VAL A 18 -5.36 -32.48 20.76
N PHE A 19 -5.30 -33.52 19.94
CA PHE A 19 -4.25 -33.66 18.92
C PHE A 19 -4.29 -32.51 17.91
N MET A 20 -5.47 -32.19 17.37
CA MET A 20 -5.60 -31.05 16.44
C MET A 20 -5.20 -29.72 17.08
N LEU A 21 -5.64 -29.46 18.32
CA LEU A 21 -5.25 -28.25 19.03
C LEU A 21 -3.73 -28.18 19.29
N SER A 22 -3.11 -29.34 19.59
CA SER A 22 -1.65 -29.40 19.75
C SER A 22 -0.92 -29.10 18.46
N VAL A 23 -1.39 -29.59 17.31
CA VAL A 23 -0.80 -29.30 15.99
C VAL A 23 -0.92 -27.81 15.67
N VAL A 24 -2.08 -27.20 15.92
CA VAL A 24 -2.30 -25.76 15.72
C VAL A 24 -1.36 -24.94 16.61
N LEU A 25 -1.22 -25.30 17.89
CA LEU A 25 -0.34 -24.61 18.82
C LEU A 25 1.14 -24.71 18.39
N ILE A 26 1.58 -25.90 18.00
CA ILE A 26 2.95 -26.13 17.47
C ILE A 26 3.18 -25.25 16.24
N TRP A 27 2.21 -25.17 15.32
CA TRP A 27 2.30 -24.31 14.13
C TRP A 27 2.45 -22.83 14.50
N ILE A 28 1.61 -22.33 15.43
CA ILE A 28 1.68 -20.94 15.89
C ILE A 28 3.05 -20.65 16.54
N CYS A 29 3.52 -21.54 17.41
CA CYS A 29 4.84 -21.41 18.01
C CYS A 29 5.95 -21.38 16.95
N PHE A 30 5.91 -22.29 15.98
CA PHE A 30 6.84 -22.31 14.84
C PHE A 30 6.81 -20.98 14.07
N HIS A 31 5.61 -20.48 13.75
CA HIS A 31 5.47 -19.20 13.06
C HIS A 31 6.15 -18.06 13.84
N HIS A 32 5.91 -17.95 15.15
CA HIS A 32 6.50 -16.89 15.96
C HIS A 32 8.04 -17.01 16.08
N ILE A 33 8.56 -18.24 16.20
CA ILE A 33 10.00 -18.47 16.18
C ILE A 33 10.59 -18.05 14.83
N MET A 34 9.97 -18.47 13.72
CA MET A 34 10.42 -18.08 12.38
C MET A 34 10.39 -16.56 12.17
N LYS A 35 9.34 -15.89 12.68
CA LYS A 35 9.26 -14.42 12.62
C LYS A 35 10.45 -13.75 13.34
N LEU A 36 10.90 -14.28 14.47
CA LEU A 36 12.09 -13.75 15.18
C LEU A 36 13.37 -13.99 14.37
N VAL A 37 13.56 -15.19 13.85
CA VAL A 37 14.72 -15.54 13.01
C VAL A 37 14.77 -14.69 11.74
N GLU A 38 13.64 -14.54 11.06
CA GLU A 38 13.54 -13.76 9.81
C GLU A 38 13.73 -12.26 10.06
N ARG A 39 13.29 -11.72 11.20
CA ARG A 39 13.53 -10.31 11.55
C ARG A 39 15.02 -10.02 11.80
N ASP A 40 15.76 -10.97 12.32
CA ASP A 40 17.20 -10.89 12.46
C ASP A 40 17.90 -11.02 11.09
N GLN A 41 17.44 -11.94 10.25
CA GLN A 41 17.97 -12.18 8.92
C GLN A 41 17.67 -11.03 7.93
N TYR A 42 16.51 -10.37 8.07
CA TYR A 42 16.00 -9.30 7.20
C TYR A 42 15.74 -8.02 8.00
N PRO A 43 16.80 -7.37 8.53
CA PRO A 43 16.66 -6.12 9.25
C PRO A 43 16.10 -5.01 8.33
N ALA A 44 15.54 -3.98 8.95
CA ALA A 44 15.05 -2.80 8.24
C ALA A 44 16.17 -2.16 7.40
N ILE A 45 15.87 -1.85 6.14
CA ILE A 45 16.84 -1.31 5.18
C ILE A 45 16.90 0.23 5.17
N GLY A 46 15.99 0.89 5.89
CA GLY A 46 15.89 2.35 6.03
C GLY A 46 16.13 2.84 7.45
N LYS A 47 15.40 3.86 7.83
CA LYS A 47 15.46 4.48 9.16
C LYS A 47 14.11 4.37 9.87
N TYR A 48 14.14 4.30 11.19
CA TYR A 48 12.94 4.46 12.00
C TYR A 48 12.79 5.93 12.42
N ILE A 49 11.59 6.44 12.25
CA ILE A 49 11.16 7.78 12.68
C ILE A 49 10.11 7.60 13.76
N GLN A 50 10.27 8.30 14.88
CA GLN A 50 9.28 8.28 15.97
C GLN A 50 8.08 9.13 15.55
N VAL A 51 6.92 8.51 15.38
CA VAL A 51 5.67 9.19 15.07
C VAL A 51 4.66 8.78 16.12
N GLU A 52 4.13 9.76 16.85
CA GLU A 52 3.25 9.53 17.99
C GLU A 52 3.84 8.50 18.98
N ASN A 53 3.13 7.40 19.23
CA ASN A 53 3.54 6.37 20.18
C ASN A 53 4.29 5.19 19.54
N GLY A 54 4.61 5.25 18.21
CA GLY A 54 5.26 4.16 17.49
C GLY A 54 6.35 4.65 16.55
N ARG A 55 7.03 3.71 15.90
CA ARG A 55 8.09 4.01 14.94
C ARG A 55 7.60 3.65 13.54
N MET A 56 7.69 4.58 12.62
CA MET A 56 7.50 4.33 11.20
C MET A 56 8.84 4.10 10.53
N HIS A 57 8.88 3.12 9.65
CA HIS A 57 10.06 2.85 8.81
C HIS A 57 9.99 3.73 7.57
N VAL A 58 11.11 4.37 7.25
CA VAL A 58 11.24 5.24 6.08
C VAL A 58 12.51 4.90 5.34
N TYR A 59 12.39 4.80 4.02
CA TYR A 59 13.53 4.59 3.14
C TYR A 59 13.67 5.77 2.18
N THR A 60 14.91 6.23 1.97
CA THR A 60 15.23 7.32 1.05
C THR A 60 16.32 6.91 0.08
N LYS A 61 16.19 7.29 -1.19
CA LYS A 61 17.16 7.02 -2.24
C LYS A 61 17.28 8.20 -3.21
N GLY A 62 18.49 8.45 -3.71
CA GLY A 62 18.76 9.56 -4.63
C GLY A 62 18.90 10.92 -3.93
N ASN A 63 19.34 11.94 -4.68
CA ASN A 63 19.67 13.28 -4.19
C ASN A 63 19.24 14.40 -5.18
N GLY A 64 18.31 14.11 -6.10
CA GLY A 64 17.85 15.10 -7.08
C GLY A 64 17.05 16.25 -6.46
N PRO A 65 16.69 17.26 -7.26
CA PRO A 65 16.05 18.49 -6.78
C PRO A 65 14.61 18.27 -6.32
N ASN A 66 13.89 17.36 -6.94
CA ASN A 66 12.51 17.05 -6.55
C ASN A 66 12.47 15.91 -5.53
N THR A 67 11.59 16.01 -4.55
CA THR A 67 11.32 14.94 -3.59
C THR A 67 10.02 14.22 -3.97
N ILE A 68 10.14 12.97 -4.43
CA ILE A 68 9.01 12.10 -4.77
C ILE A 68 8.69 11.22 -3.56
N VAL A 69 7.46 11.29 -3.07
CA VAL A 69 6.96 10.48 -1.96
C VAL A 69 6.06 9.39 -2.51
N LEU A 70 6.54 8.15 -2.51
CA LEU A 70 5.79 6.97 -2.96
C LEU A 70 4.88 6.47 -1.83
N LEU A 71 3.60 6.30 -2.12
CA LEU A 71 2.57 5.88 -1.17
C LEU A 71 1.88 4.62 -1.68
N SER A 72 1.93 3.55 -0.90
CA SER A 72 1.46 2.23 -1.31
C SER A 72 -0.06 2.05 -1.22
N GLY A 73 -0.55 1.06 -1.94
CA GLY A 73 -1.93 0.59 -1.82
C GLY A 73 -2.21 -0.18 -0.54
N LEU A 74 -3.50 -0.40 -0.25
CA LEU A 74 -3.99 -1.16 0.90
C LEU A 74 -3.40 -2.57 0.94
N GLY A 75 -2.87 -2.95 2.09
CA GLY A 75 -2.39 -4.31 2.35
C GLY A 75 -1.07 -4.67 1.66
N THR A 76 -0.36 -3.73 1.04
CA THR A 76 0.99 -3.93 0.50
C THR A 76 1.93 -4.34 1.65
N ALA A 77 2.46 -5.56 1.61
CA ALA A 77 3.20 -6.13 2.73
C ALA A 77 4.41 -5.29 3.16
N SER A 78 5.19 -4.81 2.21
CA SER A 78 6.28 -3.85 2.43
C SER A 78 6.37 -2.87 1.26
N PRO A 79 5.90 -1.63 1.44
CA PRO A 79 5.97 -0.57 0.42
C PRO A 79 7.36 -0.37 -0.17
N VAL A 80 8.40 -0.38 0.65
CA VAL A 80 9.78 -0.18 0.18
C VAL A 80 10.23 -1.27 -0.78
N LEU A 81 9.86 -2.52 -0.52
CA LEU A 81 10.20 -3.64 -1.38
C LEU A 81 9.34 -3.66 -2.65
N ASP A 82 8.07 -3.30 -2.53
CA ASP A 82 7.11 -3.26 -3.61
C ASP A 82 7.49 -2.23 -4.69
N PHE A 83 7.95 -1.06 -4.26
CA PHE A 83 8.38 0.01 -5.17
C PHE A 83 9.84 -0.11 -5.66
N GLU A 84 10.59 -1.17 -5.36
CA GLU A 84 12.03 -1.25 -5.68
C GLU A 84 12.36 -0.88 -7.15
N PRO A 85 11.67 -1.42 -8.19
CA PRO A 85 11.98 -1.08 -9.57
C PRO A 85 11.76 0.41 -9.88
N LEU A 86 10.61 0.94 -9.49
CA LEU A 86 10.26 2.34 -9.72
C LEU A 86 11.20 3.29 -8.96
N MET A 87 11.53 2.95 -7.72
CA MET A 87 12.47 3.68 -6.88
C MET A 87 13.88 3.73 -7.50
N ASN A 88 14.31 2.61 -8.09
CA ASN A 88 15.61 2.52 -8.76
C ASN A 88 15.68 3.47 -9.96
N GLU A 89 14.65 3.52 -10.80
CA GLU A 89 14.59 4.41 -11.94
C GLU A 89 14.49 5.88 -11.50
N MET A 90 13.56 6.22 -10.64
CA MET A 90 13.30 7.62 -10.24
C MET A 90 14.44 8.23 -9.43
N SER A 91 15.15 7.44 -8.63
CA SER A 91 16.25 7.94 -7.79
C SER A 91 17.49 8.38 -8.56
N THR A 92 17.55 8.13 -9.86
CA THR A 92 18.62 8.61 -10.74
C THR A 92 18.61 10.13 -10.91
N HIS A 93 17.44 10.76 -10.83
CA HIS A 93 17.24 12.19 -11.05
C HIS A 93 16.54 12.91 -9.88
N ASN A 94 15.91 12.15 -8.98
CA ASN A 94 15.11 12.70 -7.88
C ASN A 94 15.56 12.14 -6.54
N LYS A 95 15.16 12.80 -5.47
CA LYS A 95 15.12 12.18 -4.15
C LYS A 95 13.81 11.42 -4.03
N VAL A 96 13.88 10.13 -3.76
CA VAL A 96 12.70 9.27 -3.57
C VAL A 96 12.58 8.91 -2.09
N VAL A 97 11.39 9.03 -1.55
CA VAL A 97 11.03 8.71 -0.16
C VAL A 97 9.89 7.70 -0.18
N VAL A 98 10.04 6.62 0.56
CA VAL A 98 8.96 5.67 0.84
C VAL A 98 8.73 5.65 2.33
N VAL A 99 7.52 5.99 2.75
CA VAL A 99 7.08 5.90 4.15
C VAL A 99 6.20 4.68 4.28
N GLU A 100 6.57 3.73 5.12
CA GLU A 100 5.73 2.57 5.43
C GLU A 100 4.76 2.95 6.54
N PRO A 101 3.43 2.93 6.29
CA PRO A 101 2.43 3.23 7.31
C PRO A 101 2.52 2.27 8.50
N PHE A 102 1.91 2.60 9.62
CA PHE A 102 1.77 1.65 10.73
C PHE A 102 1.10 0.35 10.27
N GLY A 103 1.67 -0.77 10.69
CA GLY A 103 1.25 -2.11 10.27
C GLY A 103 1.82 -2.60 8.94
N TYR A 104 2.60 -1.78 8.24
CA TYR A 104 3.23 -2.12 6.95
C TYR A 104 4.74 -2.28 7.11
N GLY A 105 5.33 -3.18 6.31
CA GLY A 105 6.76 -3.40 6.26
C GLY A 105 7.40 -3.64 7.62
N TRP A 106 8.35 -2.79 7.95
CA TRP A 106 9.05 -2.80 9.24
C TRP A 106 8.46 -1.82 10.27
N SER A 107 7.43 -1.03 9.92
CA SER A 107 6.80 -0.11 10.87
C SER A 107 6.13 -0.85 12.02
N ASP A 108 6.05 -0.20 13.17
CA ASP A 108 5.33 -0.72 14.33
C ASP A 108 3.82 -0.80 14.03
N MET A 109 3.05 -1.41 14.91
CA MET A 109 1.59 -1.37 14.91
C MET A 109 1.13 -0.14 15.70
N THR A 110 -0.10 0.33 15.41
CA THR A 110 -0.76 1.39 16.18
C THR A 110 -2.15 0.94 16.61
N ASP A 111 -2.61 1.47 17.75
CA ASP A 111 -3.99 1.33 18.23
C ASP A 111 -4.90 2.47 17.70
N GLU A 112 -4.31 3.47 17.03
CA GLU A 112 -5.06 4.59 16.48
C GLU A 112 -5.92 4.16 15.31
N LYS A 113 -7.13 4.74 15.21
CA LYS A 113 -8.02 4.49 14.10
C LYS A 113 -7.38 4.88 12.77
N ARG A 114 -7.57 4.05 11.75
CA ARG A 114 -7.02 4.29 10.41
C ARG A 114 -7.89 5.27 9.60
N THR A 115 -8.22 6.41 10.20
CA THR A 115 -8.92 7.50 9.50
C THR A 115 -7.96 8.25 8.57
N VAL A 116 -8.53 8.93 7.56
CA VAL A 116 -7.74 9.70 6.61
C VAL A 116 -6.90 10.76 7.32
N GLU A 117 -7.44 11.39 8.35
CA GLU A 117 -6.74 12.42 9.14
C GLU A 117 -5.53 11.86 9.88
N HIS A 118 -5.67 10.67 10.52
CA HIS A 118 -4.55 10.03 11.22
C HIS A 118 -3.47 9.57 10.23
N ILE A 119 -3.86 8.86 9.16
CA ILE A 119 -2.90 8.36 8.16
C ILE A 119 -2.11 9.51 7.53
N VAL A 120 -2.78 10.59 7.16
CA VAL A 120 -2.13 11.77 6.57
C VAL A 120 -1.31 12.54 7.62
N GLY A 121 -1.78 12.66 8.84
CA GLY A 121 -1.04 13.28 9.94
C GLY A 121 0.26 12.52 10.27
N GLU A 122 0.21 11.19 10.31
CA GLU A 122 1.37 10.32 10.51
C GLU A 122 2.39 10.47 9.37
N LEU A 123 1.94 10.43 8.12
CA LEU A 123 2.78 10.64 6.93
C LEU A 123 3.48 11.99 7.01
N ARG A 124 2.73 13.06 7.25
CA ARG A 124 3.27 14.42 7.36
C ARG A 124 4.28 14.54 8.49
N SER A 125 3.97 13.98 9.67
CA SER A 125 4.90 13.96 10.81
C SER A 125 6.21 13.25 10.47
N ALA A 126 6.14 12.11 9.78
CA ALA A 126 7.32 11.37 9.35
C ALA A 126 8.18 12.19 8.38
N LEU A 127 7.57 12.84 7.38
CA LEU A 127 8.28 13.69 6.41
C LEU A 127 8.95 14.89 7.08
N GLN A 128 8.28 15.56 8.02
CA GLN A 128 8.83 16.70 8.75
C GLN A 128 10.03 16.29 9.62
N GLN A 129 9.96 15.15 10.31
CA GLN A 129 11.05 14.68 11.16
C GLN A 129 12.26 14.19 10.38
N LEU A 130 12.10 13.82 9.11
CA LEU A 130 13.22 13.53 8.21
C LEU A 130 14.02 14.78 7.83
N ASN A 131 13.51 15.98 8.13
CA ASN A 131 14.06 17.27 7.68
C ASN A 131 14.24 17.30 6.14
N ILE A 132 13.32 16.68 5.41
CA ILE A 132 13.26 16.75 3.96
C ILE A 132 12.28 17.86 3.62
N PRO A 133 12.75 19.00 3.07
CA PRO A 133 11.86 20.10 2.75
C PRO A 133 10.91 19.74 1.60
N GLY A 134 9.66 20.20 1.69
CA GLY A 134 8.76 20.29 0.54
C GLY A 134 9.12 21.44 -0.40
N PRO A 135 8.31 21.67 -1.44
CA PRO A 135 7.10 20.94 -1.75
C PRO A 135 7.39 19.54 -2.35
N TYR A 136 6.53 18.57 -2.05
CA TYR A 136 6.68 17.17 -2.47
C TYR A 136 5.92 16.88 -3.76
N VAL A 137 6.41 15.92 -4.55
CA VAL A 137 5.61 15.22 -5.55
C VAL A 137 5.03 13.98 -4.86
N LEU A 138 3.74 13.99 -4.55
CA LEU A 138 3.07 12.81 -3.99
C LEU A 138 2.76 11.81 -5.10
N MET A 139 3.19 10.57 -4.92
CA MET A 139 2.99 9.53 -5.94
C MET A 139 2.26 8.32 -5.35
N PRO A 140 0.91 8.43 -5.21
CA PRO A 140 0.08 7.41 -4.62
C PRO A 140 -0.22 6.25 -5.57
N HIS A 141 -0.22 5.03 -5.04
CA HIS A 141 -0.80 3.86 -5.65
C HIS A 141 -2.15 3.51 -4.99
N SER A 142 -3.16 3.16 -5.81
CA SER A 142 -4.44 2.62 -5.32
C SER A 142 -5.11 3.55 -4.28
N VAL A 143 -5.52 3.01 -3.13
CA VAL A 143 -6.21 3.73 -2.04
C VAL A 143 -5.48 4.99 -1.56
N SER A 144 -4.15 5.03 -1.69
CA SER A 144 -3.37 6.20 -1.31
C SER A 144 -3.65 7.43 -2.17
N GLY A 145 -4.37 7.29 -3.29
CA GLY A 145 -4.95 8.43 -4.02
C GLY A 145 -5.83 9.29 -3.13
N MET A 146 -6.71 8.67 -2.34
CA MET A 146 -7.56 9.37 -1.37
C MET A 146 -6.73 10.12 -0.32
N TYR A 147 -5.71 9.48 0.25
CA TYR A 147 -4.83 10.10 1.25
C TYR A 147 -4.03 11.26 0.67
N SER A 148 -3.55 11.12 -0.57
CA SER A 148 -2.82 12.18 -1.27
C SER A 148 -3.69 13.36 -1.63
N MET A 149 -4.93 13.13 -2.06
CA MET A 149 -5.88 14.22 -2.34
C MET A 149 -6.22 14.99 -1.05
N TYR A 150 -6.45 14.28 0.06
CA TYR A 150 -6.67 14.90 1.36
C TYR A 150 -5.43 15.71 1.81
N TYR A 151 -4.23 15.14 1.68
CA TYR A 151 -2.96 15.85 1.98
C TYR A 151 -2.82 17.13 1.15
N ALA A 152 -3.00 17.03 -0.16
CA ALA A 152 -2.88 18.17 -1.08
C ALA A 152 -3.92 19.27 -0.81
N ARG A 153 -5.10 18.91 -0.30
CA ARG A 153 -6.15 19.84 0.09
C ARG A 153 -5.86 20.56 1.39
N GLU A 154 -5.37 19.81 2.41
CA GLU A 154 -5.08 20.36 3.74
C GLU A 154 -3.75 21.13 3.80
N TYR A 155 -2.76 20.73 2.97
CA TYR A 155 -1.41 21.29 2.97
C TYR A 155 -0.92 21.61 1.54
N PRO A 156 -1.63 22.47 0.79
CA PRO A 156 -1.31 22.73 -0.61
C PRO A 156 0.11 23.25 -0.84
N GLU A 157 0.63 24.06 0.08
CA GLU A 157 1.99 24.61 0.00
C GLU A 157 3.10 23.54 0.16
N GLU A 158 2.75 22.37 0.68
CA GLU A 158 3.70 21.26 0.86
C GLU A 158 3.72 20.32 -0.36
N VAL A 159 2.84 20.53 -1.37
CA VAL A 159 2.68 19.64 -2.53
C VAL A 159 2.94 20.39 -3.83
N LYS A 160 3.99 19.98 -4.56
CA LYS A 160 4.33 20.50 -5.90
C LYS A 160 3.43 19.92 -6.99
N ALA A 161 3.15 18.61 -6.91
CA ALA A 161 2.34 17.88 -7.88
C ALA A 161 1.84 16.56 -7.29
N VAL A 162 0.83 15.96 -7.95
CA VAL A 162 0.37 14.59 -7.62
C VAL A 162 0.45 13.71 -8.85
N VAL A 163 1.11 12.53 -8.69
CA VAL A 163 1.27 11.54 -9.76
C VAL A 163 0.60 10.23 -9.35
N GLY A 164 -0.62 9.99 -9.79
CA GLY A 164 -1.39 8.78 -9.44
C GLY A 164 -0.89 7.54 -10.18
N ILE A 165 -0.68 6.44 -9.48
CA ILE A 165 -0.38 5.11 -10.04
C ILE A 165 -1.63 4.25 -9.91
N ASP A 166 -2.44 4.19 -10.94
CA ASP A 166 -3.77 3.53 -10.95
C ASP A 166 -4.52 3.80 -9.62
N ALA A 167 -4.49 5.06 -9.21
CA ALA A 167 -4.92 5.51 -7.91
C ALA A 167 -6.45 5.56 -7.80
N THR A 168 -6.96 5.27 -6.61
CA THR A 168 -8.37 5.36 -6.29
C THR A 168 -8.66 6.73 -5.68
N TRP A 169 -9.34 7.58 -6.43
CA TRP A 169 -9.76 8.89 -5.97
C TRP A 169 -11.08 8.80 -5.21
N PRO A 170 -11.33 9.65 -4.22
CA PRO A 170 -12.50 9.54 -3.34
C PRO A 170 -13.85 9.44 -4.06
N ALA A 171 -14.04 10.22 -5.12
CA ALA A 171 -15.28 10.24 -5.90
C ALA A 171 -15.54 8.97 -6.75
N ALA A 172 -14.57 8.03 -6.85
CA ALA A 172 -14.69 6.86 -7.70
C ALA A 172 -15.86 5.96 -7.31
N LEU A 173 -16.06 5.72 -6.02
CA LEU A 173 -17.13 4.83 -5.54
C LEU A 173 -18.51 5.37 -5.91
N ASP A 174 -18.75 6.66 -5.72
CA ASP A 174 -20.01 7.30 -6.09
C ASP A 174 -20.18 7.33 -7.61
N TYR A 175 -19.11 7.69 -8.35
CA TYR A 175 -19.14 7.73 -9.80
C TYR A 175 -19.51 6.38 -10.41
N PHE A 176 -18.95 5.30 -9.90
CA PHE A 176 -19.18 3.95 -10.38
C PHE A 176 -20.31 3.23 -9.66
N ASN A 177 -20.95 3.84 -8.67
CA ASN A 177 -21.97 3.23 -7.82
C ASN A 177 -21.47 1.92 -7.19
N GLU A 178 -20.28 1.99 -6.60
CA GLU A 178 -19.60 0.87 -5.93
C GLU A 178 -19.65 1.02 -4.41
N THR A 179 -19.65 -0.11 -3.72
CA THR A 179 -19.58 -0.12 -2.25
C THR A 179 -18.13 -0.22 -1.79
N PRO A 180 -17.75 0.50 -0.71
CA PRO A 180 -16.42 0.35 -0.13
C PRO A 180 -16.14 -1.11 0.26
N PRO A 181 -14.92 -1.61 0.08
CA PRO A 181 -14.55 -2.92 0.57
C PRO A 181 -14.63 -2.95 2.10
N SER A 182 -14.97 -4.10 2.64
CA SER A 182 -14.95 -4.37 4.08
C SER A 182 -14.34 -5.73 4.36
N MET A 183 -13.80 -5.90 5.55
CA MET A 183 -13.11 -7.12 5.93
C MET A 183 -13.65 -7.64 7.28
N PRO A 184 -14.02 -8.94 7.38
CA PRO A 184 -14.44 -9.51 8.66
C PRO A 184 -13.37 -9.33 9.73
N GLY A 185 -13.75 -8.89 10.94
CA GLY A 185 -12.81 -8.59 12.01
C GLY A 185 -11.91 -9.77 12.45
N TYR A 186 -12.32 -11.04 12.18
CA TYR A 186 -11.48 -12.19 12.47
C TYR A 186 -10.26 -12.31 11.55
N MET A 187 -10.22 -11.60 10.42
CA MET A 187 -9.05 -11.59 9.51
C MET A 187 -7.78 -11.08 10.19
N ARG A 188 -7.90 -10.22 11.20
CA ARG A 188 -6.77 -9.74 12.02
C ARG A 188 -5.95 -10.86 12.69
N TYR A 189 -6.52 -12.06 12.82
CA TYR A 189 -5.82 -13.21 13.38
C TYR A 189 -5.01 -14.00 12.34
N VAL A 190 -5.09 -13.65 11.05
CA VAL A 190 -4.35 -14.32 9.95
C VAL A 190 -2.84 -14.21 10.17
N ALA A 191 -2.34 -12.98 10.43
CA ALA A 191 -0.91 -12.78 10.69
C ALA A 191 -0.45 -13.50 11.97
N PRO A 192 -1.02 -13.28 13.17
CA PRO A 192 -0.52 -13.90 14.39
C PRO A 192 -0.71 -15.43 14.43
N ALA A 193 -1.69 -15.99 13.71
CA ALA A 193 -1.87 -17.43 13.59
C ALA A 193 -0.93 -18.09 12.56
N GLY A 194 -0.16 -17.30 11.80
CA GLY A 194 0.75 -17.79 10.76
C GLY A 194 0.05 -18.34 9.53
N LEU A 195 -1.23 -17.99 9.29
CA LEU A 195 -2.00 -18.49 8.14
C LEU A 195 -1.45 -17.96 6.83
N ALA A 196 -0.97 -16.71 6.79
CA ALA A 196 -0.28 -16.16 5.63
C ALA A 196 1.00 -16.95 5.30
N ARG A 197 1.80 -17.34 6.31
CA ARG A 197 2.98 -18.21 6.12
C ARG A 197 2.59 -19.55 5.52
N LEU A 198 1.52 -20.16 6.00
CA LEU A 198 1.03 -21.41 5.43
C LEU A 198 0.64 -21.24 3.96
N ALA A 199 -0.12 -20.22 3.64
CA ALA A 199 -0.56 -19.93 2.27
C ALA A 199 0.64 -19.66 1.32
N ILE A 200 1.62 -18.87 1.75
CA ILE A 200 2.87 -18.62 1.00
C ILE A 200 3.67 -19.91 0.80
N SER A 201 3.70 -20.81 1.80
CA SER A 201 4.40 -22.08 1.70
C SER A 201 3.75 -23.03 0.68
N LEU A 202 2.45 -22.91 0.43
CA LEU A 202 1.71 -23.68 -0.56
C LEU A 202 1.83 -23.10 -1.97
N ASP A 203 1.69 -21.79 -2.13
CA ASP A 203 1.90 -21.09 -3.39
C ASP A 203 2.39 -19.64 -3.14
N ALA A 204 3.69 -19.44 -3.26
CA ALA A 204 4.31 -18.13 -3.05
C ALA A 204 3.99 -17.13 -4.16
N ARG A 205 3.65 -17.58 -5.38
CA ARG A 205 3.48 -16.70 -6.55
C ARG A 205 2.34 -15.70 -6.37
N ASN A 206 1.29 -16.08 -5.66
CA ASN A 206 0.15 -15.21 -5.38
C ASN A 206 0.45 -14.07 -4.39
N TYR A 207 1.64 -14.06 -3.80
CA TYR A 207 2.07 -13.10 -2.77
C TYR A 207 3.33 -12.32 -3.17
N LEU A 208 3.72 -12.43 -4.42
CA LEU A 208 4.89 -11.77 -4.99
C LEU A 208 4.49 -10.85 -6.14
N PRO A 209 5.28 -9.82 -6.43
CA PRO A 209 5.08 -8.97 -7.60
C PRO A 209 5.05 -9.79 -8.90
N LEU A 210 4.06 -9.50 -9.75
CA LEU A 210 3.94 -10.07 -11.10
C LEU A 210 4.80 -9.26 -12.06
N ALA A 211 6.10 -9.52 -12.06
CA ALA A 211 7.07 -8.81 -12.89
C ALA A 211 7.91 -9.81 -13.69
N SER A 212 8.60 -9.32 -14.73
CA SER A 212 9.56 -10.10 -15.49
C SER A 212 10.71 -10.59 -14.60
N GLU A 213 11.29 -11.73 -14.95
CA GLU A 213 12.45 -12.26 -14.24
C GLU A 213 13.59 -11.23 -14.23
N GLY A 214 14.20 -11.04 -13.05
CA GLY A 214 15.27 -10.06 -12.83
C GLY A 214 14.82 -8.63 -12.52
N THR A 215 13.52 -8.32 -12.58
CA THR A 215 13.01 -7.00 -12.18
C THR A 215 13.19 -6.75 -10.67
N TYR A 216 12.95 -7.77 -9.86
CA TYR A 216 13.21 -7.77 -8.43
C TYR A 216 14.39 -8.67 -8.10
N SER A 217 15.23 -8.28 -7.16
CA SER A 217 16.31 -9.13 -6.68
C SER A 217 15.77 -10.33 -5.89
N ASP A 218 16.49 -11.47 -5.93
CA ASP A 218 16.15 -12.64 -5.12
C ASP A 218 16.04 -12.31 -3.63
N LYS A 219 16.90 -11.40 -3.17
CA LYS A 219 16.87 -10.90 -1.78
C LYS A 219 15.57 -10.16 -1.50
N ASN A 220 15.13 -9.27 -2.40
CA ASN A 220 13.86 -8.55 -2.27
C ASN A 220 12.71 -9.54 -2.17
N LEU A 221 12.62 -10.50 -3.10
CA LEU A 221 11.54 -11.50 -3.12
C LEU A 221 11.54 -12.37 -1.85
N ALA A 222 12.70 -12.73 -1.31
CA ALA A 222 12.80 -13.45 -0.05
C ALA A 222 12.31 -12.61 1.15
N MET A 223 12.70 -11.34 1.20
CA MET A 223 12.24 -10.38 2.22
C MET A 223 10.74 -10.14 2.11
N THR A 224 10.21 -9.95 0.90
CA THR A 224 8.77 -9.77 0.65
C THR A 224 7.96 -10.96 1.17
N LYS A 225 8.39 -12.21 0.91
CA LYS A 225 7.75 -13.41 1.46
C LYS A 225 7.72 -13.40 3.00
N ALA A 226 8.86 -13.10 3.61
CA ALA A 226 8.96 -13.07 5.07
C ALA A 226 8.04 -12.01 5.67
N ILE A 227 8.09 -10.77 5.16
CA ILE A 227 7.28 -9.67 5.66
C ILE A 227 5.80 -9.90 5.41
N THR A 228 5.42 -10.45 4.27
CA THR A 228 4.03 -10.86 4.02
C THR A 228 3.56 -11.88 5.06
N ALA A 229 4.41 -12.85 5.43
CA ALA A 229 4.08 -13.80 6.48
C ALA A 229 3.92 -13.16 7.86
N TRP A 230 4.59 -12.03 8.13
CA TRP A 230 4.47 -11.32 9.41
C TRP A 230 3.23 -10.43 9.50
N ASN A 231 2.87 -9.76 8.38
CA ASN A 231 2.00 -8.59 8.39
C ASN A 231 0.70 -8.76 7.60
N ALA A 232 0.55 -9.77 6.74
CA ALA A 232 -0.65 -9.91 5.91
C ALA A 232 -1.91 -9.96 6.76
N TYR A 233 -2.87 -9.08 6.46
CA TYR A 233 -4.14 -8.94 7.18
C TYR A 233 -3.99 -8.69 8.69
N ASN A 234 -2.94 -7.98 9.10
CA ASN A 234 -2.81 -7.60 10.50
C ASN A 234 -3.91 -6.62 10.94
N GLU A 235 -3.96 -6.29 12.23
CA GLU A 235 -4.99 -5.44 12.82
C GLU A 235 -5.12 -4.10 12.10
N ASN A 236 -4.00 -3.41 11.76
CA ASN A 236 -4.05 -2.11 11.12
C ASN A 236 -4.57 -2.18 9.68
N VAL A 237 -4.21 -3.21 8.91
CA VAL A 237 -4.73 -3.42 7.56
C VAL A 237 -6.23 -3.70 7.59
N VAL A 238 -6.70 -4.52 8.54
CA VAL A 238 -8.14 -4.80 8.72
C VAL A 238 -8.91 -3.55 9.15
N GLN A 239 -8.35 -2.76 10.06
CA GLN A 239 -8.94 -1.49 10.48
C GLN A 239 -8.99 -0.49 9.32
N GLU A 240 -7.90 -0.32 8.57
CA GLU A 240 -7.85 0.57 7.42
C GLU A 240 -8.90 0.18 6.37
N THR A 241 -9.02 -1.11 6.06
CA THR A 241 -10.06 -1.60 5.15
C THR A 241 -11.47 -1.23 5.62
N ASN A 242 -11.74 -1.37 6.91
CA ASN A 242 -13.07 -1.11 7.47
C ASN A 242 -13.38 0.38 7.65
N GLU A 243 -12.36 1.24 7.78
CA GLU A 243 -12.52 2.69 7.82
C GLU A 243 -12.68 3.31 6.41
N LEU A 244 -12.39 2.58 5.32
CA LEU A 244 -12.46 3.12 3.95
C LEU A 244 -13.80 3.75 3.61
N GLY A 245 -14.91 3.14 4.03
CA GLY A 245 -16.25 3.69 3.77
C GLY A 245 -16.46 5.05 4.42
N ASP A 246 -15.98 5.24 5.63
CA ASP A 246 -16.10 6.52 6.33
C ASP A 246 -15.06 7.54 5.83
N ASN A 247 -13.85 7.09 5.49
CA ASN A 247 -12.83 7.93 4.85
C ASN A 247 -13.31 8.46 3.49
N VAL A 248 -13.92 7.61 2.65
CA VAL A 248 -14.51 8.04 1.37
C VAL A 248 -15.62 9.06 1.58
N LYS A 249 -16.57 8.84 2.50
CA LYS A 249 -17.64 9.81 2.80
C LYS A 249 -17.07 11.18 3.19
N LYS A 250 -15.99 11.21 3.97
CA LYS A 250 -15.32 12.45 4.38
C LYS A 250 -14.63 13.16 3.21
N THR A 251 -14.12 12.41 2.25
CA THR A 251 -13.27 12.94 1.19
C THR A 251 -13.94 13.03 -0.19
N ALA A 252 -15.11 12.40 -0.41
CA ALA A 252 -15.79 12.37 -1.71
C ALA A 252 -16.13 13.76 -2.30
N HIS A 253 -16.23 14.77 -1.44
CA HIS A 253 -16.57 16.14 -1.84
C HIS A 253 -15.34 17.05 -2.04
N ILE A 254 -14.12 16.55 -1.77
CA ILE A 254 -12.90 17.32 -1.99
C ILE A 254 -12.32 17.04 -3.38
N SER A 255 -11.58 18.01 -3.88
CA SER A 255 -10.81 17.93 -5.13
C SER A 255 -9.42 18.52 -4.91
N PHE A 256 -8.51 18.26 -5.83
CA PHE A 256 -7.24 18.98 -5.87
C PHE A 256 -7.46 20.49 -6.02
N PRO A 257 -6.55 21.33 -5.51
CA PRO A 257 -6.50 22.74 -5.91
C PRO A 257 -6.48 22.83 -7.45
N SER A 258 -7.23 23.80 -8.00
CA SER A 258 -7.45 23.90 -9.47
C SER A 258 -6.18 24.11 -10.27
N ASP A 259 -5.17 24.74 -9.68
CA ASP A 259 -3.87 25.04 -10.25
C ASP A 259 -2.78 24.00 -9.94
N MET A 260 -3.09 22.95 -9.16
CA MET A 260 -2.12 21.91 -8.82
C MET A 260 -1.88 20.96 -10.01
N PRO A 261 -0.65 20.79 -10.48
CA PRO A 261 -0.36 19.83 -11.55
C PRO A 261 -0.66 18.38 -11.13
N VAL A 262 -1.36 17.63 -11.99
CA VAL A 262 -1.67 16.22 -11.73
C VAL A 262 -1.35 15.36 -12.95
N LEU A 263 -0.71 14.22 -12.74
CA LEU A 263 -0.47 13.18 -13.74
C LEU A 263 -1.09 11.88 -13.26
N PHE A 264 -1.97 11.26 -14.07
CA PHE A 264 -2.57 9.99 -13.70
C PHE A 264 -2.10 8.88 -14.65
N PHE A 265 -1.29 7.96 -14.16
CA PHE A 265 -1.09 6.68 -14.80
C PHE A 265 -2.29 5.80 -14.50
N SER A 266 -2.93 5.28 -15.52
CA SER A 266 -4.01 4.30 -15.41
C SER A 266 -3.65 3.05 -16.18
N ARG A 267 -4.09 1.88 -15.72
CA ARG A 267 -4.07 0.71 -16.59
C ARG A 267 -4.96 0.97 -17.80
N GLU A 268 -4.57 0.45 -18.96
CA GLU A 268 -5.48 0.42 -20.10
C GLU A 268 -6.71 -0.41 -19.75
N ASP A 269 -7.88 0.20 -19.88
CA ASP A 269 -9.16 -0.43 -19.59
C ASP A 269 -10.21 0.09 -20.57
N ASP A 270 -10.48 -0.72 -21.61
CA ASP A 270 -11.46 -0.37 -22.66
C ASP A 270 -12.89 -0.63 -22.22
N ARG A 271 -13.13 -1.05 -20.98
CA ARG A 271 -14.49 -1.31 -20.49
C ARG A 271 -15.26 -0.02 -20.35
N VAL A 272 -16.36 0.05 -21.08
CA VAL A 272 -17.35 1.11 -20.96
C VAL A 272 -18.62 0.48 -20.40
N ARG A 273 -19.16 1.06 -19.33
CA ARG A 273 -20.42 0.62 -18.71
C ARG A 273 -21.61 1.00 -19.61
N GLU A 274 -22.77 0.41 -19.38
CA GLU A 274 -24.00 0.71 -20.15
C GLU A 274 -24.41 2.19 -20.08
N ASP A 275 -24.07 2.88 -18.99
CA ASP A 275 -24.31 4.32 -18.80
C ASP A 275 -23.20 5.21 -19.43
N GLY A 276 -22.28 4.63 -20.20
CA GLY A 276 -21.19 5.34 -20.87
C GLY A 276 -19.98 5.67 -19.99
N LYS A 277 -19.99 5.30 -18.70
CA LYS A 277 -18.89 5.54 -17.77
C LYS A 277 -17.74 4.56 -18.00
N SER A 278 -16.51 5.07 -17.94
CA SER A 278 -15.28 4.30 -17.99
C SER A 278 -14.26 4.85 -16.99
N LEU A 279 -13.17 4.11 -16.74
CA LEU A 279 -12.08 4.61 -15.93
C LEU A 279 -11.52 5.93 -16.50
N PHE A 280 -11.35 6.00 -17.81
CA PHE A 280 -10.85 7.20 -18.48
C PHE A 280 -11.78 8.41 -18.30
N THR A 281 -13.10 8.24 -18.53
CA THR A 281 -14.08 9.35 -18.32
C THR A 281 -14.12 9.80 -16.85
N PHE A 282 -13.97 8.89 -15.92
CA PHE A 282 -13.83 9.24 -14.49
C PHE A 282 -12.57 10.07 -14.25
N LEU A 283 -11.41 9.60 -14.70
CA LEU A 283 -10.14 10.31 -14.49
C LEU A 283 -10.13 11.71 -15.12
N GLN A 284 -10.81 11.88 -16.25
CA GLN A 284 -11.00 13.22 -16.84
C GLN A 284 -11.71 14.19 -15.89
N THR A 285 -12.65 13.70 -15.06
CA THR A 285 -13.32 14.55 -14.05
C THR A 285 -12.41 14.93 -12.87
N GLN A 286 -11.28 14.26 -12.71
CA GLN A 286 -10.33 14.49 -11.62
C GLN A 286 -9.13 15.36 -12.05
N LEU A 287 -9.00 15.67 -13.33
CA LEU A 287 -7.97 16.60 -13.82
C LEU A 287 -8.22 18.00 -13.27
N THR A 288 -7.15 18.72 -13.03
CA THR A 288 -7.15 20.15 -12.65
C THR A 288 -7.06 21.04 -13.88
N ASP A 289 -7.18 22.35 -13.69
CA ASP A 289 -7.04 23.36 -14.76
C ASP A 289 -5.56 23.62 -15.14
N HIS A 290 -4.61 23.03 -14.40
CA HIS A 290 -3.19 23.21 -14.70
C HIS A 290 -2.84 22.62 -16.08
N PRO A 291 -2.16 23.37 -16.98
CA PRO A 291 -1.95 22.92 -18.36
C PRO A 291 -1.02 21.72 -18.55
N ALA A 292 -0.25 21.35 -17.52
CA ALA A 292 0.51 20.09 -17.52
C ALA A 292 -0.30 18.88 -17.07
N SER A 293 -1.52 19.09 -16.51
CA SER A 293 -2.35 17.98 -16.01
C SER A 293 -2.76 17.04 -17.13
N THR A 294 -2.55 15.71 -16.93
CA THR A 294 -2.76 14.73 -18.00
C THR A 294 -3.00 13.32 -17.46
N ILE A 295 -3.51 12.45 -18.34
CA ILE A 295 -3.71 11.02 -18.10
C ILE A 295 -2.84 10.26 -19.10
N ILE A 296 -2.08 9.29 -18.62
CA ILE A 296 -1.27 8.39 -19.44
C ILE A 296 -1.72 6.94 -19.18
N PRO A 297 -2.43 6.31 -20.10
CA PRO A 297 -2.74 4.88 -20.01
C PRO A 297 -1.48 4.06 -20.26
N LEU A 298 -1.30 3.00 -19.47
CA LEU A 298 -0.18 2.07 -19.58
C LEU A 298 -0.68 0.62 -19.62
N GLN A 299 0.00 -0.21 -20.38
CA GLN A 299 -0.25 -1.65 -20.43
C GLN A 299 0.12 -2.29 -19.08
N GLY A 300 -0.77 -3.12 -18.53
CA GLY A 300 -0.46 -3.85 -17.30
C GLY A 300 -1.68 -4.06 -16.41
N HIS A 301 -1.42 -4.53 -15.20
CA HIS A 301 -2.45 -4.68 -14.17
C HIS A 301 -2.38 -3.54 -13.15
N HIS A 302 -3.21 -3.59 -12.13
CA HIS A 302 -3.33 -2.55 -11.09
C HIS A 302 -1.99 -2.06 -10.47
N TYR A 303 -0.97 -2.90 -10.43
CA TYR A 303 0.37 -2.54 -9.93
C TYR A 303 1.31 -2.17 -11.09
N LEU A 304 1.03 -1.05 -11.78
CA LEU A 304 1.79 -0.60 -12.95
C LEU A 304 3.29 -0.46 -12.67
N HIS A 305 3.66 -0.05 -11.47
CA HIS A 305 5.06 0.13 -11.06
C HIS A 305 5.89 -1.19 -11.03
N TRP A 306 5.23 -2.36 -11.08
CA TRP A 306 5.95 -3.63 -11.19
C TRP A 306 6.52 -3.88 -12.59
N THR A 307 5.86 -3.33 -13.62
CA THR A 307 6.18 -3.66 -15.02
C THR A 307 6.51 -2.45 -15.90
N GLN A 308 6.11 -1.24 -15.48
CA GLN A 308 6.19 -0.01 -16.27
C GLN A 308 7.08 1.07 -15.63
N SER A 309 8.02 0.66 -14.77
CA SER A 309 8.83 1.60 -13.97
C SER A 309 9.64 2.58 -14.82
N LYS A 310 10.15 2.17 -15.98
CA LYS A 310 10.93 3.02 -16.90
C LYS A 310 10.05 4.04 -17.59
N GLU A 311 8.96 3.59 -18.20
CA GLU A 311 7.98 4.42 -18.89
C GLU A 311 7.38 5.46 -17.92
N MET A 312 7.11 5.05 -16.70
CA MET A 312 6.63 5.96 -15.65
C MET A 312 7.69 7.00 -15.28
N ASN A 313 8.95 6.60 -15.13
CA ASN A 313 10.03 7.53 -14.83
C ASN A 313 10.24 8.57 -15.95
N GLU A 314 10.26 8.14 -17.21
CA GLU A 314 10.39 9.02 -18.37
C GLU A 314 9.23 10.03 -18.44
N ALA A 315 8.00 9.55 -18.21
CA ALA A 315 6.82 10.42 -18.21
C ALA A 315 6.83 11.42 -17.04
N VAL A 316 7.26 11.01 -15.84
CA VAL A 316 7.39 11.90 -14.68
C VAL A 316 8.46 12.96 -14.91
N LEU A 317 9.61 12.60 -15.47
CA LEU A 317 10.66 13.59 -15.81
C LEU A 317 10.14 14.65 -16.81
N LYS A 318 9.43 14.19 -17.86
CA LYS A 318 8.81 15.13 -18.80
C LYS A 318 7.76 16.02 -18.11
N PHE A 319 6.88 15.44 -17.31
CA PHE A 319 5.85 16.17 -16.58
C PHE A 319 6.45 17.23 -15.65
N MET A 320 7.55 16.92 -14.93
CA MET A 320 8.22 17.88 -14.07
C MET A 320 8.87 19.02 -14.86
N ASN A 321 9.48 18.74 -16.03
CA ASN A 321 10.00 19.78 -16.92
C ASN A 321 8.86 20.65 -17.47
N ASP A 322 7.74 20.07 -17.86
CA ASP A 322 6.56 20.82 -18.35
C ASP A 322 5.98 21.76 -17.27
N ILE A 323 6.12 21.44 -15.98
CA ILE A 323 5.77 22.33 -14.87
C ILE A 323 6.78 23.47 -14.75
N GLU A 324 8.09 23.16 -14.70
CA GLU A 324 9.17 24.14 -14.49
C GLU A 324 9.28 25.17 -15.65
N ASP A 325 8.99 24.76 -16.89
CA ASP A 325 8.98 25.66 -18.04
C ASP A 325 7.82 26.68 -18.01
N ARG A 326 6.86 26.54 -17.09
CA ARG A 326 5.66 27.38 -16.98
C ARG A 326 5.60 28.23 -15.71
N GLU A 327 6.46 27.93 -14.72
CA GLU A 327 6.69 28.77 -13.53
C GLU A 327 7.62 29.95 -13.86
#